data_1b10aa77b8b0b9104235d10bbb293f15
#
_entry.id   1b10aa77b8b0b9104235d10bbb293f15
#
_cell.length_a   1.000
_cell.length_b   1.000
_cell.length_c   1.000
_cell.angle_alpha   90.00
_cell.angle_beta   90.00
_cell.angle_gamma   90.00
#
_symmetry.space_group_name_H-M   'P 1'
#
loop_
_entity.id
_entity.type
_entity.pdbx_description
1 polymer ?
#
loop_
_entity_poly.entity_id
_entity_poly.type
_entity_poly.pdbx_seq_one_letter_code
_entity_poly.pdbx_strand_id
1 'polypeptide(L)'
;MLMTNLFKSIDSKGHGGDGGGGQKDPLQSIPFTHPRVPTAIVIGTGFGGLAAAIRLSVKGYRVQVLEKLDAPGGRAYVHKQDGFTFDAGPTIITLPHLIEELFTLCGRDMKNHVDLRLMSPFYRIRFDDGTHFDYSNNDAQMLEQIAKFSPEDVQGFKNLMKASEKCFQLGFVELGMVPFETIGDVIKAMPNLARMQAWRSIYSMVAKHIKHPKLRIVMSFHPLLIGGNPYSVTCVYSL
;
A
#
# COMPACT_ATOMS: atom_id res chain seq x y z
N MET A 1 -10.09 -3.70 -11.80
CA MET A 1 -9.53 -4.38 -12.99
C MET A 1 -8.27 -5.19 -12.69
N LEU A 2 -7.46 -4.83 -11.71
CA LEU A 2 -6.19 -5.49 -11.36
C LEU A 2 -6.35 -6.85 -10.67
N MET A 3 -7.34 -7.02 -9.82
CA MET A 3 -7.57 -8.26 -9.06
C MET A 3 -8.29 -9.35 -9.86
N THR A 4 -9.15 -8.99 -10.81
CA THR A 4 -9.92 -9.96 -11.61
C THR A 4 -9.05 -10.81 -12.56
N ASN A 5 -7.91 -10.27 -12.99
CA ASN A 5 -6.99 -10.99 -13.86
C ASN A 5 -6.05 -11.96 -13.13
N LEU A 6 -5.79 -11.73 -11.85
CA LEU A 6 -4.97 -12.63 -11.03
C LEU A 6 -5.65 -13.99 -10.82
N PHE A 7 -7.00 -14.00 -10.70
CA PHE A 7 -7.78 -15.22 -10.47
C PHE A 7 -8.19 -15.94 -11.75
N LYS A 8 -8.37 -15.24 -12.88
CA LYS A 8 -8.66 -15.90 -14.18
C LYS A 8 -7.53 -16.81 -14.69
N SER A 9 -6.29 -16.56 -14.27
CA SER A 9 -5.14 -17.40 -14.63
C SER A 9 -5.09 -18.73 -13.86
N ILE A 10 -5.86 -18.88 -12.79
CA ILE A 10 -5.90 -20.10 -11.98
C ILE A 10 -6.97 -21.08 -12.49
N ASP A 11 -8.05 -20.57 -13.13
CA ASP A 11 -9.20 -21.37 -13.57
C ASP A 11 -9.17 -21.81 -15.04
N SER A 12 -8.19 -21.40 -15.85
CA SER A 12 -8.18 -21.65 -17.31
C SER A 12 -7.50 -22.95 -17.75
N LYS A 13 -7.47 -23.98 -16.92
CA LYS A 13 -7.13 -25.35 -17.37
C LYS A 13 -8.15 -26.37 -16.89
N GLY A 14 -9.12 -26.64 -17.77
CA GLY A 14 -9.95 -27.86 -17.73
C GLY A 14 -11.46 -27.59 -17.62
N HIS A 15 -12.22 -27.63 -18.69
CA HIS A 15 -13.07 -28.75 -19.07
C HIS A 15 -14.04 -28.34 -20.17
N GLY A 16 -13.86 -28.92 -21.32
CA GLY A 16 -14.98 -29.23 -22.21
C GLY A 16 -15.45 -30.64 -21.87
N GLY A 17 -16.78 -30.85 -21.76
CA GLY A 17 -17.36 -32.17 -21.58
C GLY A 17 -18.77 -32.10 -21.02
N ASP A 18 -19.75 -32.30 -21.90
CA ASP A 18 -21.19 -32.50 -21.69
C ASP A 18 -21.52 -33.60 -20.69
N GLY A 19 -22.67 -33.48 -19.96
CA GLY A 19 -23.38 -34.62 -19.36
C GLY A 19 -24.00 -34.33 -18.00
N GLY A 20 -25.34 -34.24 -17.96
CA GLY A 20 -26.15 -33.96 -16.79
C GLY A 20 -25.97 -34.91 -15.62
N GLY A 21 -26.08 -34.41 -14.42
CA GLY A 21 -26.13 -35.14 -13.17
C GLY A 21 -25.74 -34.27 -11.98
N GLY A 22 -26.62 -34.17 -11.02
CA GLY A 22 -26.57 -33.43 -9.75
C GLY A 22 -25.23 -32.84 -9.36
N GLN A 23 -25.19 -31.53 -9.34
CA GLN A 23 -24.03 -30.73 -8.96
C GLN A 23 -23.70 -31.01 -7.49
N LYS A 24 -22.80 -31.97 -7.23
CA LYS A 24 -22.18 -32.13 -5.92
C LYS A 24 -21.27 -30.92 -5.70
N ASP A 25 -21.47 -30.26 -4.59
CA ASP A 25 -20.64 -29.13 -4.12
C ASP A 25 -19.14 -29.50 -4.26
N PRO A 26 -18.34 -28.77 -5.06
CA PRO A 26 -16.92 -29.05 -5.25
C PRO A 26 -16.12 -29.04 -3.96
N LEU A 27 -16.65 -28.43 -2.89
CA LEU A 27 -16.02 -28.34 -1.58
C LEU A 27 -16.13 -29.61 -0.73
N GLN A 28 -17.01 -30.56 -1.11
CA GLN A 28 -17.19 -31.82 -0.36
C GLN A 28 -16.22 -32.95 -0.73
N SER A 29 -15.43 -32.81 -1.79
CA SER A 29 -14.60 -33.90 -2.32
C SER A 29 -13.11 -33.81 -2.12
N ILE A 30 -12.60 -32.87 -1.33
CA ILE A 30 -11.16 -32.84 -0.99
C ILE A 30 -11.00 -33.52 0.37
N PRO A 31 -10.55 -34.81 0.43
CA PRO A 31 -10.28 -35.44 1.71
C PRO A 31 -9.12 -34.71 2.40
N PHE A 32 -9.36 -34.15 3.57
CA PHE A 32 -8.36 -33.52 4.45
C PHE A 32 -7.38 -34.54 5.06
N THR A 33 -7.11 -35.65 4.39
CA THR A 33 -6.37 -36.77 4.93
C THR A 33 -4.99 -36.95 4.34
N HIS A 34 -4.14 -35.89 4.40
CA HIS A 34 -2.69 -36.11 4.33
C HIS A 34 -2.05 -35.63 5.66
N PRO A 35 -1.62 -36.56 6.53
CA PRO A 35 -1.11 -36.21 7.86
C PRO A 35 0.22 -35.43 7.86
N ARG A 36 0.76 -35.07 6.70
CA ARG A 36 2.08 -34.41 6.58
C ARG A 36 2.05 -32.99 6.03
N VAL A 37 0.92 -32.48 5.54
CA VAL A 37 0.83 -31.11 5.01
C VAL A 37 -0.02 -30.28 5.96
N PRO A 38 0.55 -29.25 6.61
CA PRO A 38 -0.22 -28.39 7.49
C PRO A 38 -1.28 -27.63 6.66
N THR A 39 -2.45 -27.41 7.26
CA THR A 39 -3.56 -26.68 6.63
C THR A 39 -3.76 -25.34 7.32
N ALA A 40 -4.19 -24.33 6.55
CA ALA A 40 -4.55 -23.01 7.04
C ALA A 40 -5.84 -22.54 6.36
N ILE A 41 -6.68 -21.85 7.14
CA ILE A 41 -7.87 -21.17 6.64
C ILE A 41 -7.63 -19.68 6.77
N VAL A 42 -7.77 -18.94 5.66
CA VAL A 42 -7.69 -17.48 5.64
C VAL A 42 -9.08 -16.93 5.37
N ILE A 43 -9.59 -16.10 6.27
CA ILE A 43 -10.91 -15.50 6.16
C ILE A 43 -10.77 -14.08 5.60
N GLY A 44 -11.36 -13.85 4.44
CA GLY A 44 -11.32 -12.58 3.71
C GLY A 44 -10.21 -12.51 2.66
N THR A 45 -10.54 -11.92 1.50
CA THR A 45 -9.65 -11.73 0.34
C THR A 45 -9.29 -10.27 0.09
N GLY A 46 -9.22 -9.45 1.13
CA GLY A 46 -8.53 -8.16 1.06
C GLY A 46 -7.01 -8.35 0.88
N PHE A 47 -6.25 -7.28 0.68
CA PHE A 47 -4.79 -7.35 0.48
C PHE A 47 -4.08 -8.15 1.57
N GLY A 48 -4.43 -7.95 2.85
CA GLY A 48 -3.82 -8.68 3.97
C GLY A 48 -4.10 -10.18 3.93
N GLY A 49 -5.36 -10.58 3.65
CA GLY A 49 -5.74 -11.99 3.54
C GLY A 49 -5.05 -12.67 2.36
N LEU A 50 -5.00 -12.02 1.20
CA LEU A 50 -4.31 -12.54 0.02
C LEU A 50 -2.80 -12.67 0.26
N ALA A 51 -2.17 -11.67 0.87
CA ALA A 51 -0.75 -11.72 1.22
C ALA A 51 -0.43 -12.86 2.21
N ALA A 52 -1.29 -13.06 3.23
CA ALA A 52 -1.15 -14.15 4.19
C ALA A 52 -1.31 -15.51 3.49
N ALA A 53 -2.33 -15.66 2.64
CA ALA A 53 -2.57 -16.90 1.90
C ALA A 53 -1.39 -17.27 0.99
N ILE A 54 -0.84 -16.30 0.26
CA ILE A 54 0.33 -16.50 -0.62
C ILE A 54 1.54 -16.95 0.22
N ARG A 55 1.87 -16.21 1.30
CA ARG A 55 3.03 -16.53 2.14
C ARG A 55 2.91 -17.89 2.83
N LEU A 56 1.70 -18.27 3.29
CA LEU A 56 1.46 -19.58 3.87
C LEU A 56 1.59 -20.69 2.81
N SER A 57 1.07 -20.47 1.60
CA SER A 57 1.20 -21.44 0.49
C SER A 57 2.66 -21.67 0.12
N VAL A 58 3.47 -20.61 0.04
CA VAL A 58 4.91 -20.71 -0.24
C VAL A 58 5.65 -21.45 0.88
N LYS A 59 5.17 -21.34 2.13
CA LYS A 59 5.69 -22.12 3.28
C LYS A 59 5.24 -23.58 3.30
N GLY A 60 4.49 -24.04 2.29
CA GLY A 60 4.05 -25.42 2.15
C GLY A 60 2.74 -25.75 2.86
N TYR A 61 1.98 -24.76 3.31
CA TYR A 61 0.63 -24.99 3.83
C TYR A 61 -0.35 -25.23 2.69
N ARG A 62 -1.31 -26.15 2.91
CA ARG A 62 -2.55 -26.17 2.11
C ARG A 62 -3.44 -25.05 2.63
N VAL A 63 -3.66 -24.02 1.81
CA VAL A 63 -4.44 -22.85 2.20
C VAL A 63 -5.81 -22.88 1.57
N GLN A 64 -6.84 -22.70 2.40
CA GLN A 64 -8.21 -22.43 1.98
C GLN A 64 -8.54 -20.98 2.29
N VAL A 65 -9.06 -20.26 1.28
CA VAL A 65 -9.44 -18.85 1.45
C VAL A 65 -10.96 -18.76 1.38
N LEU A 66 -11.57 -18.12 2.36
CA LEU A 66 -13.02 -17.90 2.45
C LEU A 66 -13.32 -16.40 2.26
N GLU A 67 -14.22 -16.10 1.32
CA GLU A 67 -14.68 -14.73 1.05
C GLU A 67 -16.21 -14.71 1.12
N LYS A 68 -16.77 -13.65 1.74
CA LYS A 68 -18.22 -13.49 1.84
C LYS A 68 -18.85 -12.78 0.63
N LEU A 69 -18.04 -12.00 -0.11
CA LEU A 69 -18.46 -11.30 -1.32
C LEU A 69 -18.32 -12.23 -2.53
N ASP A 70 -18.95 -11.87 -3.62
CA ASP A 70 -18.92 -12.59 -4.90
C ASP A 70 -17.58 -12.49 -5.64
N ALA A 71 -16.68 -11.56 -5.20
CA ALA A 71 -15.36 -11.38 -5.75
C ALA A 71 -14.35 -10.96 -4.68
N PRO A 72 -13.05 -11.27 -4.88
CA PRO A 72 -11.99 -10.82 -3.99
C PRO A 72 -11.74 -9.32 -4.10
N GLY A 73 -11.09 -8.74 -3.08
CA GLY A 73 -10.65 -7.35 -3.09
C GLY A 73 -10.82 -6.62 -1.78
N GLY A 74 -11.78 -7.01 -0.94
CA GLY A 74 -12.05 -6.33 0.31
C GLY A 74 -12.38 -4.85 0.08
N ARG A 75 -11.59 -3.93 0.65
CA ARG A 75 -11.76 -2.48 0.42
C ARG A 75 -11.31 -2.00 -0.97
N ALA A 76 -10.64 -2.83 -1.75
CA ALA A 76 -10.33 -2.59 -3.16
C ALA A 76 -11.29 -3.32 -4.11
N TYR A 77 -12.48 -3.66 -3.61
CA TYR A 77 -13.55 -4.28 -4.39
C TYR A 77 -14.06 -3.32 -5.47
N VAL A 78 -14.41 -3.84 -6.62
CA VAL A 78 -14.98 -3.08 -7.73
C VAL A 78 -16.47 -3.35 -7.81
N HIS A 79 -17.28 -2.33 -7.57
CA HIS A 79 -18.73 -2.40 -7.70
C HIS A 79 -19.15 -2.20 -9.16
N LYS A 80 -20.05 -3.07 -9.64
CA LYS A 80 -20.66 -2.93 -10.95
C LYS A 80 -22.17 -2.87 -10.79
N GLN A 81 -22.79 -1.80 -11.26
CA GLN A 81 -24.22 -1.60 -11.19
C GLN A 81 -24.71 -0.82 -12.42
N ASP A 82 -25.77 -1.29 -13.05
CA ASP A 82 -26.48 -0.63 -14.18
C ASP A 82 -25.53 -0.19 -15.33
N GLY A 83 -24.52 -1.04 -15.64
CA GLY A 83 -23.51 -0.75 -16.67
C GLY A 83 -22.37 0.16 -16.22
N PHE A 84 -22.42 0.71 -15.02
CA PHE A 84 -21.35 1.52 -14.42
C PHE A 84 -20.36 0.65 -13.62
N THR A 85 -19.11 1.10 -13.57
CA THR A 85 -18.05 0.49 -12.77
C THR A 85 -17.52 1.51 -11.77
N PHE A 86 -17.56 1.15 -10.49
CA PHE A 86 -17.10 2.00 -9.38
C PHE A 86 -15.94 1.30 -8.68
N ASP A 87 -14.75 1.89 -8.77
CA ASP A 87 -13.59 1.47 -7.97
C ASP A 87 -13.74 2.02 -6.54
N ALA A 88 -13.95 1.12 -5.58
CA ALA A 88 -14.18 1.51 -4.18
C ALA A 88 -12.90 1.68 -3.36
N GLY A 89 -11.77 1.33 -3.93
CA GLY A 89 -10.50 1.22 -3.21
C GLY A 89 -9.44 2.22 -3.61
N PRO A 90 -8.23 2.04 -3.08
CA PRO A 90 -7.08 2.86 -3.41
C PRO A 90 -6.74 2.72 -4.90
N THR A 91 -6.63 3.85 -5.58
CA THR A 91 -6.25 3.94 -7.00
C THR A 91 -4.75 4.16 -7.18
N ILE A 92 -4.06 4.51 -6.10
CA ILE A 92 -2.63 4.82 -6.09
C ILE A 92 -1.89 3.74 -5.33
N ILE A 93 -0.86 3.16 -5.95
CA ILE A 93 0.05 2.19 -5.33
C ILE A 93 1.32 2.93 -4.96
N THR A 94 1.53 3.15 -3.67
CA THR A 94 2.69 3.88 -3.14
C THR A 94 3.92 3.01 -2.90
N LEU A 95 3.72 1.70 -2.67
CA LEU A 95 4.78 0.74 -2.35
C LEU A 95 4.69 -0.49 -3.27
N PRO A 96 4.95 -0.35 -4.58
CA PRO A 96 4.79 -1.42 -5.56
C PRO A 96 5.68 -2.63 -5.27
N HIS A 97 6.84 -2.45 -4.66
CA HIS A 97 7.76 -3.54 -4.31
C HIS A 97 7.16 -4.55 -3.33
N LEU A 98 6.21 -4.16 -2.45
CA LEU A 98 5.52 -5.08 -1.56
C LEU A 98 4.57 -6.02 -2.30
N ILE A 99 4.01 -5.56 -3.42
CA ILE A 99 3.19 -6.40 -4.30
C ILE A 99 4.11 -7.29 -5.14
N GLU A 100 5.17 -6.73 -5.69
CA GLU A 100 6.17 -7.46 -6.50
C GLU A 100 6.80 -8.62 -5.70
N GLU A 101 7.08 -8.42 -4.40
CA GLU A 101 7.58 -9.47 -3.52
C GLU A 101 6.64 -10.70 -3.51
N LEU A 102 5.32 -10.51 -3.46
CA LEU A 102 4.36 -11.62 -3.45
C LEU A 102 4.42 -12.45 -4.75
N PHE A 103 4.61 -11.80 -5.89
CA PHE A 103 4.82 -12.50 -7.17
C PHE A 103 6.15 -13.25 -7.18
N THR A 104 7.23 -12.61 -6.73
CA THR A 104 8.56 -13.19 -6.66
C THR A 104 8.59 -14.43 -5.75
N LEU A 105 7.93 -14.38 -4.60
CA LEU A 105 7.77 -15.53 -3.70
C LEU A 105 7.13 -16.74 -4.39
N CYS A 106 6.27 -16.51 -5.37
CA CYS A 106 5.63 -17.57 -6.17
C CYS A 106 6.41 -17.93 -7.44
N GLY A 107 7.62 -17.41 -7.64
CA GLY A 107 8.41 -17.61 -8.87
C GLY A 107 7.77 -16.97 -10.11
N ARG A 108 7.00 -15.88 -9.94
CA ARG A 108 6.30 -15.17 -11.02
C ARG A 108 6.83 -13.75 -11.15
N ASP A 109 6.78 -13.22 -12.38
CA ASP A 109 7.05 -11.82 -12.65
C ASP A 109 5.73 -11.03 -12.60
N MET A 110 5.65 -10.02 -11.73
CA MET A 110 4.49 -9.15 -11.58
C MET A 110 4.11 -8.45 -12.90
N LYS A 111 5.07 -8.10 -13.74
CA LYS A 111 4.85 -7.38 -15.01
C LYS A 111 3.97 -8.17 -16.00
N ASN A 112 3.95 -9.50 -15.89
CA ASN A 112 3.11 -10.36 -16.72
C ASN A 112 1.63 -10.37 -16.27
N HIS A 113 1.32 -9.79 -15.11
CA HIS A 113 -0.01 -9.83 -14.49
C HIS A 113 -0.58 -8.45 -14.20
N VAL A 114 0.29 -7.45 -13.98
CA VAL A 114 -0.08 -6.11 -13.51
C VAL A 114 0.64 -5.07 -14.36
N ASP A 115 -0.10 -4.12 -14.94
CA ASP A 115 0.43 -2.94 -15.63
C ASP A 115 0.38 -1.75 -14.65
N LEU A 116 1.49 -1.48 -13.95
CA LEU A 116 1.64 -0.31 -13.12
C LEU A 116 2.23 0.83 -13.94
N ARG A 117 1.52 1.96 -13.96
CA ARG A 117 1.95 3.16 -14.69
C ARG A 117 2.32 4.26 -13.74
N LEU A 118 3.52 4.79 -13.93
CA LEU A 118 3.98 5.97 -13.21
C LEU A 118 3.21 7.19 -13.69
N MET A 119 2.57 7.88 -12.78
CA MET A 119 1.87 9.13 -13.07
C MET A 119 2.81 10.33 -12.95
N SER A 120 2.67 11.30 -13.85
CA SER A 120 3.39 12.57 -13.78
C SER A 120 2.48 13.71 -14.25
N PRO A 121 2.14 14.66 -13.37
CA PRO A 121 2.41 14.69 -11.95
C PRO A 121 1.59 13.62 -11.18
N PHE A 122 2.05 13.23 -9.97
CA PHE A 122 1.27 12.37 -9.06
C PHE A 122 0.01 13.06 -8.59
N TYR A 123 0.17 14.33 -8.17
CA TYR A 123 -0.87 15.21 -7.65
C TYR A 123 -0.68 16.60 -8.21
N ARG A 124 -1.80 17.30 -8.43
CA ARG A 124 -1.83 18.73 -8.60
C ARG A 124 -2.63 19.34 -7.44
N ILE A 125 -1.96 20.10 -6.59
CA ILE A 125 -2.58 20.83 -5.50
C ILE A 125 -2.87 22.23 -6.00
N ARG A 126 -4.15 22.60 -6.07
CA ARG A 126 -4.62 23.93 -6.48
C ARG A 126 -4.94 24.76 -5.26
N PHE A 127 -4.55 26.00 -5.28
CA PHE A 127 -4.84 26.99 -4.25
C PHE A 127 -5.98 27.92 -4.71
N ASP A 128 -6.60 28.59 -3.75
CA ASP A 128 -7.73 29.51 -3.96
C ASP A 128 -7.36 30.74 -4.82
N ASP A 129 -6.10 31.15 -4.82
CA ASP A 129 -5.57 32.23 -5.65
C ASP A 129 -5.26 31.81 -7.11
N GLY A 130 -5.63 30.57 -7.50
CA GLY A 130 -5.41 30.02 -8.83
C GLY A 130 -4.01 29.41 -9.06
N THR A 131 -3.06 29.60 -8.14
CA THR A 131 -1.76 28.95 -8.24
C THR A 131 -1.87 27.46 -7.99
N HIS A 132 -0.93 26.67 -8.50
CA HIS A 132 -0.91 25.23 -8.27
C HIS A 132 0.51 24.72 -8.09
N PHE A 133 0.63 23.58 -7.41
CA PHE A 133 1.85 22.84 -7.24
C PHE A 133 1.70 21.44 -7.82
N ASP A 134 2.60 21.05 -8.73
CA ASP A 134 2.67 19.72 -9.30
C ASP A 134 3.68 18.87 -8.54
N TYR A 135 3.19 17.79 -7.95
CA TYR A 135 4.01 16.83 -7.22
C TYR A 135 4.50 15.73 -8.15
N SER A 136 5.81 15.51 -8.19
CA SER A 136 6.47 14.56 -9.10
C SER A 136 7.50 13.72 -8.34
N ASN A 137 7.87 12.57 -8.90
CA ASN A 137 9.01 11.77 -8.45
C ASN A 137 10.35 12.22 -9.05
N ASN A 138 10.34 13.27 -9.87
CA ASN A 138 11.54 13.81 -10.48
C ASN A 138 12.08 14.96 -9.62
N ASP A 139 13.25 14.76 -9.01
CA ASP A 139 13.87 15.74 -8.11
C ASP A 139 14.10 17.11 -8.78
N ALA A 140 14.50 17.14 -10.04
CA ALA A 140 14.73 18.41 -10.75
C ALA A 140 13.41 19.18 -10.94
N GLN A 141 12.33 18.49 -11.30
CA GLN A 141 11.00 19.09 -11.42
C GLN A 141 10.49 19.58 -10.06
N MET A 142 10.70 18.79 -8.98
CA MET A 142 10.33 19.20 -7.63
C MET A 142 11.07 20.46 -7.19
N LEU A 143 12.39 20.53 -7.41
CA LEU A 143 13.19 21.71 -7.08
C LEU A 143 12.76 22.95 -7.88
N GLU A 144 12.42 22.78 -9.15
CA GLU A 144 11.88 23.84 -9.99
C GLU A 144 10.52 24.34 -9.48
N GLN A 145 9.60 23.42 -9.14
CA GLN A 145 8.29 23.78 -8.56
C GLN A 145 8.47 24.56 -7.25
N ILE A 146 9.36 24.11 -6.37
CA ILE A 146 9.63 24.78 -5.09
C ILE A 146 10.20 26.17 -5.33
N ALA A 147 11.18 26.30 -6.25
CA ALA A 147 11.80 27.57 -6.58
C ALA A 147 10.81 28.61 -7.14
N LYS A 148 9.76 28.17 -7.84
CA LYS A 148 8.67 29.06 -8.31
C LYS A 148 7.91 29.71 -7.16
N PHE A 149 7.74 29.02 -6.03
CA PHE A 149 7.05 29.55 -4.85
C PHE A 149 8.01 30.28 -3.91
N SER A 150 9.20 29.70 -3.67
CA SER A 150 10.20 30.24 -2.74
C SER A 150 11.60 29.67 -3.07
N PRO A 151 12.44 30.44 -3.77
CA PRO A 151 13.83 30.02 -4.03
C PRO A 151 14.63 29.71 -2.76
N GLU A 152 14.34 30.40 -1.65
CA GLU A 152 15.00 30.20 -0.36
C GLU A 152 14.64 28.85 0.30
N ASP A 153 13.51 28.24 -0.05
CA ASP A 153 13.08 26.95 0.49
C ASP A 153 13.67 25.74 -0.26
N VAL A 154 14.39 25.94 -1.35
CA VAL A 154 15.04 24.86 -2.11
C VAL A 154 15.99 24.04 -1.22
N GLN A 155 16.83 24.73 -0.42
CA GLN A 155 17.73 24.04 0.51
C GLN A 155 16.95 23.40 1.67
N GLY A 156 15.89 24.07 2.12
CA GLY A 156 14.97 23.54 3.14
C GLY A 156 14.32 22.23 2.70
N PHE A 157 13.87 22.17 1.45
CA PHE A 157 13.32 20.92 0.87
C PHE A 157 14.34 19.77 0.85
N LYS A 158 15.57 20.02 0.42
CA LYS A 158 16.62 18.99 0.46
C LYS A 158 16.86 18.45 1.87
N ASN A 159 16.82 19.34 2.86
CA ASN A 159 16.96 18.93 4.27
C ASN A 159 15.74 18.16 4.77
N LEU A 160 14.53 18.55 4.34
CA LEU A 160 13.29 17.83 4.63
C LEU A 160 13.33 16.40 4.06
N MET A 161 13.75 16.23 2.79
CA MET A 161 13.89 14.93 2.17
C MET A 161 14.86 14.01 2.93
N LYS A 162 16.00 14.51 3.37
CA LYS A 162 16.93 13.76 4.22
C LYS A 162 16.32 13.36 5.57
N ALA A 163 15.46 14.20 6.14
CA ALA A 163 14.79 13.89 7.40
C ALA A 163 13.68 12.84 7.18
N SER A 164 12.92 12.94 6.09
CA SER A 164 11.93 11.95 5.70
C SER A 164 12.55 10.59 5.39
N GLU A 165 13.65 10.56 4.64
CA GLU A 165 14.41 9.33 4.38
C GLU A 165 14.82 8.64 5.68
N LYS A 166 15.31 9.40 6.66
CA LYS A 166 15.64 8.85 7.98
C LYS A 166 14.42 8.27 8.70
N CYS A 167 13.26 8.93 8.61
CA CYS A 167 12.01 8.43 9.17
C CYS A 167 11.57 7.12 8.45
N PHE A 168 11.73 7.07 7.14
CA PHE A 168 11.43 5.87 6.35
C PHE A 168 12.29 4.68 6.78
N GLN A 169 13.60 4.85 6.84
CA GLN A 169 14.52 3.77 7.24
C GLN A 169 14.23 3.25 8.65
N LEU A 170 14.09 4.15 9.61
CA LEU A 170 13.85 3.75 11.01
C LEU A 170 12.42 3.28 11.25
N GLY A 171 11.43 3.97 10.69
CA GLY A 171 10.01 3.72 10.96
C GLY A 171 9.43 2.59 10.12
N PHE A 172 9.71 2.58 8.82
CA PHE A 172 9.13 1.61 7.90
C PHE A 172 10.01 0.36 7.73
N VAL A 173 11.31 0.55 7.47
CA VAL A 173 12.21 -0.58 7.19
C VAL A 173 12.56 -1.35 8.47
N GLU A 174 12.97 -0.66 9.54
CA GLU A 174 13.40 -1.34 10.77
C GLU A 174 12.21 -1.71 11.67
N LEU A 175 11.26 -0.80 11.91
CA LEU A 175 10.16 -1.00 12.85
C LEU A 175 8.87 -1.55 12.20
N GLY A 176 8.66 -1.34 10.91
CA GLY A 176 7.41 -1.71 10.22
C GLY A 176 7.15 -3.22 10.17
N MET A 177 8.19 -4.04 10.31
CA MET A 177 8.09 -5.51 10.33
C MET A 177 8.18 -6.09 11.75
N VAL A 178 8.34 -5.26 12.77
CA VAL A 178 8.44 -5.70 14.17
C VAL A 178 7.04 -5.76 14.78
N PRO A 179 6.58 -6.92 15.25
CA PRO A 179 5.33 -7.00 16.00
C PRO A 179 5.52 -6.35 17.39
N PHE A 180 4.64 -5.40 17.71
CA PHE A 180 4.59 -4.77 19.03
C PHE A 180 3.60 -5.56 19.91
N GLU A 181 4.01 -6.71 20.43
CA GLU A 181 3.14 -7.57 21.21
C GLU A 181 3.21 -7.27 22.71
N THR A 182 4.32 -6.69 23.16
CA THR A 182 4.56 -6.41 24.57
C THR A 182 5.00 -4.96 24.81
N ILE A 183 4.82 -4.48 26.05
CA ILE A 183 5.36 -3.17 26.48
C ILE A 183 6.89 -3.13 26.31
N GLY A 184 7.56 -4.26 26.48
CA GLY A 184 9.01 -4.38 26.28
C GLY A 184 9.43 -4.06 24.84
N ASP A 185 8.62 -4.40 23.84
CA ASP A 185 8.91 -4.12 22.44
C ASP A 185 8.79 -2.61 22.15
N VAL A 186 7.80 -1.95 22.77
CA VAL A 186 7.65 -0.49 22.72
C VAL A 186 8.88 0.20 23.34
N ILE A 187 9.34 -0.27 24.51
CA ILE A 187 10.53 0.29 25.17
C ILE A 187 11.78 0.14 24.30
N LYS A 188 11.96 -1.01 23.65
CA LYS A 188 13.07 -1.25 22.71
C LYS A 188 13.03 -0.32 21.50
N ALA A 189 11.83 0.06 21.04
CA ALA A 189 11.64 0.97 19.91
C ALA A 189 11.85 2.45 20.30
N MET A 190 11.80 2.81 21.59
CA MET A 190 11.90 4.21 22.06
C MET A 190 13.12 4.98 21.52
N PRO A 191 14.35 4.41 21.45
CA PRO A 191 15.48 5.12 20.87
C PRO A 191 15.27 5.52 19.40
N ASN A 192 14.66 4.64 18.59
CA ASN A 192 14.35 4.92 17.19
C ASN A 192 13.25 5.97 17.07
N LEU A 193 12.18 5.86 17.87
CA LEU A 193 11.13 6.86 17.95
C LEU A 193 11.69 8.25 18.35
N ALA A 194 12.63 8.27 19.29
CA ALA A 194 13.30 9.50 19.70
C ALA A 194 14.17 10.10 18.57
N ARG A 195 14.93 9.28 17.85
CA ARG A 195 15.75 9.73 16.71
C ARG A 195 14.89 10.30 15.58
N MET A 196 13.69 9.76 15.35
CA MET A 196 12.71 10.28 14.39
C MET A 196 11.97 11.52 14.89
N GLN A 197 12.08 11.87 16.17
CA GLN A 197 11.27 12.92 16.82
C GLN A 197 9.76 12.62 16.68
N ALA A 198 9.36 11.37 16.90
CA ALA A 198 8.01 10.85 16.65
C ALA A 198 6.88 11.59 17.41
N TRP A 199 7.21 12.42 18.40
CA TRP A 199 6.27 13.31 19.11
C TRP A 199 5.88 14.56 18.31
N ARG A 200 6.60 14.88 17.23
CA ARG A 200 6.26 16.02 16.37
C ARG A 200 5.16 15.64 15.38
N SER A 201 4.32 16.62 15.04
CA SER A 201 3.43 16.47 13.89
C SER A 201 4.21 16.63 12.57
N ILE A 202 3.66 16.05 11.49
CA ILE A 202 4.23 16.24 10.15
C ILE A 202 4.33 17.71 9.79
N TYR A 203 3.27 18.50 10.06
CA TYR A 203 3.30 19.93 9.79
C TYR A 203 4.43 20.63 10.54
N SER A 204 4.64 20.31 11.81
CA SER A 204 5.73 20.91 12.61
C SER A 204 7.13 20.51 12.13
N MET A 205 7.28 19.29 11.62
CA MET A 205 8.53 18.83 10.99
C MET A 205 8.79 19.60 9.69
N VAL A 206 7.78 19.71 8.83
CA VAL A 206 7.88 20.47 7.57
C VAL A 206 8.18 21.94 7.84
N ALA A 207 7.48 22.56 8.80
CA ALA A 207 7.66 23.98 9.14
C ALA A 207 9.05 24.31 9.69
N LYS A 208 9.79 23.32 10.18
CA LYS A 208 11.20 23.48 10.59
C LYS A 208 12.13 23.73 9.40
N HIS A 209 11.77 23.20 8.23
CA HIS A 209 12.61 23.22 7.03
C HIS A 209 12.09 24.17 5.95
N ILE A 210 10.79 24.36 5.87
CA ILE A 210 10.09 25.13 4.84
C ILE A 210 9.48 26.38 5.45
N LYS A 211 9.72 27.54 4.84
CA LYS A 211 9.22 28.83 5.32
C LYS A 211 7.91 29.24 4.65
N HIS A 212 7.79 29.01 3.34
CA HIS A 212 6.64 29.44 2.56
C HIS A 212 5.36 28.69 2.96
N PRO A 213 4.24 29.36 3.30
CA PRO A 213 3.06 28.74 3.87
C PRO A 213 2.39 27.70 2.94
N LYS A 214 2.28 28.00 1.64
CA LYS A 214 1.73 27.06 0.67
C LYS A 214 2.60 25.81 0.53
N LEU A 215 3.93 25.96 0.54
CA LEU A 215 4.83 24.81 0.48
C LEU A 215 4.75 23.95 1.77
N ARG A 216 4.48 24.55 2.93
CA ARG A 216 4.20 23.78 4.15
C ARG A 216 2.98 22.87 3.98
N ILE A 217 1.89 23.41 3.40
CA ILE A 217 0.68 22.64 3.11
C ILE A 217 1.00 21.49 2.14
N VAL A 218 1.67 21.80 1.02
CA VAL A 218 2.05 20.81 -0.01
C VAL A 218 2.90 19.69 0.58
N MET A 219 3.89 20.01 1.40
CA MET A 219 4.82 19.00 1.95
C MET A 219 4.26 18.25 3.15
N SER A 220 3.11 18.63 3.70
CA SER A 220 2.51 18.01 4.89
C SER A 220 1.17 17.32 4.64
N PHE A 221 0.63 17.31 3.42
CA PHE A 221 -0.72 16.80 3.16
C PHE A 221 -0.85 15.27 3.17
N HIS A 222 0.23 14.53 3.04
CA HIS A 222 0.25 13.06 2.88
C HIS A 222 -0.57 12.28 3.93
N PRO A 223 -0.65 12.69 5.22
CA PRO A 223 -1.51 12.02 6.19
C PRO A 223 -2.98 11.96 5.79
N LEU A 224 -3.46 12.85 4.94
CA LEU A 224 -4.84 12.81 4.43
C LEU A 224 -5.14 11.50 3.69
N LEU A 225 -4.13 10.86 3.10
CA LEU A 225 -4.27 9.56 2.42
C LEU A 225 -4.66 8.42 3.38
N ILE A 226 -4.35 8.57 4.67
CA ILE A 226 -4.73 7.63 5.73
C ILE A 226 -5.82 8.19 6.66
N GLY A 227 -6.48 9.29 6.25
CA GLY A 227 -7.51 9.96 7.04
C GLY A 227 -6.96 10.73 8.25
N GLY A 228 -5.67 11.05 8.27
CA GLY A 228 -5.00 11.74 9.36
C GLY A 228 -4.92 13.24 9.17
N ASN A 229 -4.99 14.00 10.28
CA ASN A 229 -4.77 15.45 10.28
C ASN A 229 -3.27 15.76 10.36
N PRO A 230 -2.69 16.50 9.37
CA PRO A 230 -1.25 16.83 9.35
C PRO A 230 -0.73 17.55 10.59
N TYR A 231 -1.58 18.27 11.30
CA TYR A 231 -1.22 19.02 12.51
C TYR A 231 -1.11 18.14 13.76
N SER A 232 -1.68 16.94 13.75
CA SER A 232 -1.69 16.02 14.89
C SER A 232 -1.03 14.68 14.63
N VAL A 233 -0.99 14.21 13.37
CA VAL A 233 -0.34 12.94 13.02
C VAL A 233 1.17 13.05 13.16
N THR A 234 1.78 12.04 13.76
CA THR A 234 3.24 11.97 13.96
C THR A 234 4.03 12.07 12.66
N CYS A 235 5.18 12.73 12.70
CA CYS A 235 6.07 12.87 11.54
C CYS A 235 6.67 11.55 11.05
N VAL A 236 6.49 10.44 11.74
CA VAL A 236 6.85 9.10 11.24
C VAL A 236 6.14 8.80 9.91
N TYR A 237 4.97 9.38 9.68
CA TYR A 237 4.23 9.27 8.42
C TYR A 237 4.62 10.31 7.34
N SER A 238 5.78 10.95 7.47
CA SER A 238 6.33 11.86 6.45
C SER A 238 7.02 11.12 5.29
N LEU A 239 6.45 10.04 4.86
CA LEU A 239 7.00 9.12 3.86
C LEU A 239 6.72 9.57 2.43
#